data_51aa65f5810d034561599d16a49a75d8
#
_entry.id   51aa65f5810d034561599d16a49a75d8
#
_cell.length_a   1.000
_cell.length_b   1.000
_cell.length_c   1.000
_cell.angle_alpha   90.00
_cell.angle_beta   90.00
_cell.angle_gamma   90.00
#
_symmetry.space_group_name_H-M   'P 1'
#
loop_
_entity.id
_entity.type
_entity.pdbx_description
1 polymer ?
#
loop_
_entity_poly.entity_id
_entity_poly.type
_entity_poly.pdbx_seq_one_letter_code
_entity_poly.pdbx_strand_id
1 'polypeptide(L)'
;MAVIQQQLNSKNRINLLVGHDSNIVALLAALGVEPYELDDSLENIPIGGKLIFEVWKHKPSGKLKFKLDYVYQSTEQLINITPLSLATPPNQTALTLKGCEKDEKGFCDYERFQQVLSEGIENGKK
;
A
#
# COMPACT_ATOMS: atom_id res chain seq x y z
N MET A 1 -10.90 5.00 -5.70
CA MET A 1 -10.33 3.68 -6.10
C MET A 1 -10.28 3.43 -7.59
N ALA A 2 -11.27 3.90 -8.35
CA ALA A 2 -11.24 3.74 -9.80
C ALA A 2 -9.99 4.37 -10.44
N VAL A 3 -9.51 5.50 -9.90
CA VAL A 3 -8.29 6.15 -10.36
C VAL A 3 -7.07 5.23 -10.17
N ILE A 4 -6.99 4.55 -9.03
CA ILE A 4 -5.90 3.62 -8.74
C ILE A 4 -5.92 2.44 -9.72
N GLN A 5 -7.10 1.87 -9.97
CA GLN A 5 -7.25 0.78 -10.94
C GLN A 5 -6.78 1.23 -12.33
N GLN A 6 -7.17 2.44 -12.74
CA GLN A 6 -6.76 3.01 -14.01
C GLN A 6 -5.24 3.16 -14.10
N GLN A 7 -4.60 3.66 -13.04
CA GLN A 7 -3.16 3.85 -13.02
C GLN A 7 -2.41 2.52 -13.04
N LEU A 8 -2.89 1.51 -12.32
CA LEU A 8 -2.28 0.18 -12.32
C LEU A 8 -2.33 -0.48 -13.70
N ASN A 9 -3.36 -0.18 -14.48
CA ASN A 9 -3.51 -0.70 -15.84
C ASN A 9 -2.84 0.18 -16.91
N SER A 10 -2.19 1.26 -16.52
CA SER A 10 -1.47 2.13 -17.45
C SER A 10 -0.16 1.49 -17.88
N LYS A 11 0.45 2.04 -18.94
CA LYS A 11 1.76 1.59 -19.43
C LYS A 11 2.93 2.17 -18.63
N ASN A 12 2.65 3.08 -17.70
CA ASN A 12 3.69 3.70 -16.89
C ASN A 12 4.23 2.71 -15.87
N ARG A 13 5.54 2.72 -15.66
CA ARG A 13 6.20 1.87 -14.66
C ARG A 13 6.00 2.40 -13.24
N ILE A 14 5.94 3.72 -13.10
CA ILE A 14 5.76 4.38 -11.81
C ILE A 14 4.67 5.42 -11.97
N ASN A 15 3.69 5.39 -11.06
CA ASN A 15 2.62 6.37 -10.99
C ASN A 15 2.60 6.97 -9.59
N LEU A 16 2.58 8.30 -9.50
CA LEU A 16 2.53 9.00 -8.22
C LEU A 16 1.19 9.70 -8.08
N LEU A 17 0.44 9.35 -7.05
CA LEU A 17 -0.81 10.01 -6.69
C LEU A 17 -0.63 10.76 -5.38
N VAL A 18 -1.01 12.03 -5.36
CA VAL A 18 -0.87 12.89 -4.18
C VAL A 18 -2.25 13.16 -3.60
N GLY A 19 -2.36 13.02 -2.28
CA GLY A 19 -3.61 13.25 -1.56
C GLY A 19 -3.34 13.63 -0.11
N HIS A 20 -4.40 13.59 0.68
CA HIS A 20 -4.35 13.91 2.10
C HIS A 20 -4.53 12.64 2.94
N ASP A 21 -4.32 12.75 4.26
CA ASP A 21 -4.51 11.65 5.21
C ASP A 21 -5.92 11.04 5.12
N SER A 22 -6.95 11.87 4.93
CA SER A 22 -8.32 11.40 4.75
C SER A 22 -8.46 10.48 3.53
N ASN A 23 -7.69 10.72 2.47
CA ASN A 23 -7.69 9.84 1.29
C ASN A 23 -7.09 8.48 1.63
N ILE A 24 -6.05 8.44 2.45
CA ILE A 24 -5.43 7.19 2.89
C ILE A 24 -6.40 6.38 3.74
N VAL A 25 -7.06 7.02 4.71
CA VAL A 25 -8.05 6.35 5.56
C VAL A 25 -9.17 5.75 4.73
N ALA A 26 -9.73 6.52 3.79
CA ALA A 26 -10.80 6.07 2.93
C ALA A 26 -10.37 4.91 2.04
N LEU A 27 -9.15 4.98 1.51
CA LEU A 27 -8.59 3.94 0.64
C LEU A 27 -8.37 2.63 1.40
N LEU A 28 -7.77 2.69 2.59
CA LEU A 28 -7.54 1.51 3.42
C LEU A 28 -8.87 0.83 3.79
N ALA A 29 -9.88 1.61 4.13
CA ALA A 29 -11.21 1.08 4.44
C ALA A 29 -11.86 0.44 3.21
N ALA A 30 -11.77 1.09 2.06
CA ALA A 30 -12.38 0.60 0.82
C ALA A 30 -11.71 -0.68 0.31
N LEU A 31 -10.39 -0.80 0.48
CA LEU A 31 -9.65 -2.00 0.10
C LEU A 31 -9.84 -3.15 1.09
N GLY A 32 -10.39 -2.90 2.26
CA GLY A 32 -10.54 -3.93 3.27
C GLY A 32 -9.21 -4.35 3.88
N VAL A 33 -8.32 -3.38 4.13
CA VAL A 33 -7.05 -3.66 4.78
C VAL A 33 -7.30 -4.15 6.20
N GLU A 34 -6.67 -5.27 6.57
CA GLU A 34 -6.78 -5.82 7.91
C GLU A 34 -6.11 -4.90 8.94
N PRO A 35 -6.52 -4.97 10.22
CA PRO A 35 -5.89 -4.17 11.26
C PRO A 35 -4.38 -4.29 11.22
N TYR A 36 -3.70 -3.16 11.40
CA TYR A 36 -2.24 -3.09 11.34
C TYR A 36 -1.72 -2.18 12.45
N GLU A 37 -0.45 -2.39 12.79
CA GLU A 37 0.27 -1.53 13.71
C GLU A 37 1.54 -1.05 13.01
N LEU A 38 1.84 0.24 13.17
CA LEU A 38 3.07 0.83 12.63
C LEU A 38 4.09 0.92 13.75
N ASP A 39 5.16 0.15 13.63
CA ASP A 39 6.25 0.14 14.60
C ASP A 39 6.86 1.55 14.73
N ASP A 40 7.18 1.93 15.97
CA ASP A 40 7.81 3.22 16.27
C ASP A 40 7.00 4.45 15.85
N SER A 41 5.69 4.30 15.65
CA SER A 41 4.79 5.40 15.37
C SER A 41 3.65 5.46 16.37
N LEU A 42 3.34 6.65 16.85
CA LEU A 42 2.21 6.89 17.74
C LEU A 42 0.90 7.06 16.97
N GLU A 43 0.98 7.26 15.67
CA GLU A 43 -0.18 7.49 14.81
C GLU A 43 -0.36 6.38 13.80
N ASN A 44 -1.62 6.02 13.50
CA ASN A 44 -1.92 5.05 12.44
C ASN A 44 -1.79 5.65 11.05
N ILE A 45 -1.84 6.97 10.94
CA ILE A 45 -1.69 7.70 9.67
C ILE A 45 -0.66 8.81 9.90
N PRO A 46 0.65 8.49 9.96
CA PRO A 46 1.66 9.51 10.21
C PRO A 46 1.80 10.50 9.05
N ILE A 47 2.20 11.71 9.38
CA ILE A 47 2.46 12.77 8.40
C ILE A 47 3.54 12.29 7.42
N GLY A 48 3.30 12.51 6.13
CA GLY A 48 4.24 12.08 5.08
C GLY A 48 4.25 10.60 4.80
N GLY A 49 3.36 9.83 5.42
CA GLY A 49 3.22 8.41 5.14
C GLY A 49 2.77 8.15 3.71
N LYS A 50 3.21 7.03 3.14
CA LYS A 50 2.92 6.68 1.76
C LYS A 50 2.49 5.23 1.65
N LEU A 51 1.55 4.97 0.76
CA LEU A 51 1.19 3.62 0.37
C LEU A 51 1.89 3.31 -0.94
N ILE A 52 2.63 2.21 -0.97
CA ILE A 52 3.34 1.75 -2.17
C ILE A 52 2.70 0.47 -2.66
N PHE A 53 2.16 0.52 -3.88
CA PHE A 53 1.57 -0.62 -4.57
C PHE A 53 2.62 -1.17 -5.52
N GLU A 54 3.09 -2.39 -5.29
CA GLU A 54 4.11 -3.03 -6.13
C GLU A 54 3.54 -4.24 -6.84
N VAL A 55 3.80 -4.32 -8.14
CA VAL A 55 3.44 -5.48 -8.95
C VAL A 55 4.73 -6.11 -9.45
N TRP A 56 4.94 -7.37 -9.10
CA TRP A 56 6.13 -8.13 -9.45
C TRP A 56 5.77 -9.31 -10.34
N LYS A 57 6.64 -9.62 -11.30
CA LYS A 57 6.49 -10.80 -12.13
C LYS A 57 7.39 -11.92 -11.61
N HIS A 58 6.79 -13.05 -11.26
CA HIS A 58 7.53 -14.24 -10.86
C HIS A 58 8.07 -14.91 -12.12
N LYS A 59 9.38 -14.83 -12.34
CA LYS A 59 10.02 -15.30 -13.57
C LYS A 59 9.76 -16.76 -13.94
N PRO A 60 9.87 -17.75 -13.02
CA PRO A 60 9.63 -19.15 -13.37
C PRO A 60 8.20 -19.44 -13.85
N SER A 61 7.18 -18.84 -13.23
CA SER A 61 5.78 -19.11 -13.55
C SER A 61 5.14 -18.06 -14.46
N GLY A 62 5.76 -16.89 -14.61
CA GLY A 62 5.20 -15.76 -15.33
C GLY A 62 4.02 -15.09 -14.63
N LYS A 63 3.66 -15.53 -13.43
CA LYS A 63 2.56 -14.96 -12.66
C LYS A 63 2.93 -13.61 -12.07
N LEU A 64 1.95 -12.72 -12.02
CA LEU A 64 2.10 -11.42 -11.38
C LEU A 64 1.75 -11.54 -9.90
N LYS A 65 2.58 -10.92 -9.07
CA LYS A 65 2.40 -10.86 -7.62
C LYS A 65 2.24 -9.41 -7.19
N PHE A 66 1.48 -9.20 -6.14
CA PHE A 66 1.15 -7.88 -5.63
C PHE A 66 1.61 -7.72 -4.17
N LYS A 67 2.08 -6.53 -3.84
CA LYS A 67 2.45 -6.17 -2.49
C LYS A 67 2.02 -4.74 -2.19
N LEU A 68 1.47 -4.52 -1.01
CA LEU A 68 1.11 -3.19 -0.51
C LEU A 68 1.90 -2.92 0.76
N ASP A 69 2.70 -1.87 0.74
CA ASP A 69 3.47 -1.44 1.89
C ASP A 69 3.08 -0.04 2.33
N TYR A 70 3.14 0.18 3.64
CA TYR A 70 3.03 1.50 4.24
C TYR A 70 4.45 1.96 4.60
N VAL A 71 4.91 3.05 3.97
CA VAL A 71 6.23 3.63 4.22
C VAL A 71 6.03 4.93 4.99
N TYR A 72 6.70 5.07 6.12
CA TYR A 72 6.48 6.19 7.03
C TYR A 72 7.74 6.48 7.84
N GLN A 73 7.82 7.70 8.36
CA GLN A 73 8.85 8.04 9.33
C GLN A 73 8.35 7.70 10.74
N SER A 74 9.26 7.20 11.58
CA SER A 74 8.93 6.96 13.00
C SER A 74 8.61 8.30 13.69
N THR A 75 7.94 8.22 14.83
CA THR A 75 7.65 9.41 15.63
C THR A 75 8.93 10.15 16.00
N GLU A 76 9.99 9.42 16.35
CA GLU A 76 11.29 10.00 16.67
C GLU A 76 11.89 10.74 15.47
N GLN A 77 11.83 10.13 14.27
CA GLN A 77 12.34 10.77 13.06
C GLN A 77 11.58 12.05 12.73
N LEU A 78 10.26 12.06 12.94
CA LEU A 78 9.44 13.26 12.71
C LEU A 78 9.77 14.38 13.70
N ILE A 79 9.91 14.04 14.99
CA ILE A 79 10.23 15.01 16.05
C ILE A 79 11.61 15.63 15.83
N ASN A 80 12.59 14.81 15.46
CA ASN A 80 13.98 15.24 15.28
C ASN A 80 14.25 15.81 13.89
N ILE A 81 13.26 15.82 13.00
CA ILE A 81 13.38 16.28 11.61
C ILE A 81 14.58 15.57 10.95
N THR A 82 14.66 14.26 11.14
CA THR A 82 15.76 13.44 10.63
C THR A 82 15.69 13.33 9.10
N PRO A 83 16.73 13.73 8.36
CA PRO A 83 16.74 13.53 6.91
C PRO A 83 16.74 12.04 6.56
N LEU A 84 15.89 11.65 5.61
CA LEU A 84 15.86 10.26 5.13
C LEU A 84 17.03 10.02 4.18
N SER A 85 17.70 8.88 4.35
CA SER A 85 18.80 8.46 3.51
C SER A 85 18.92 6.93 3.57
N LEU A 86 19.89 6.37 2.87
CA LEU A 86 20.17 4.93 2.96
C LEU A 86 20.64 4.53 4.35
N ALA A 87 21.26 5.44 5.10
CA ALA A 87 21.70 5.20 6.48
C ALA A 87 20.57 5.42 7.49
N THR A 88 19.60 6.29 7.17
CA THR A 88 18.42 6.55 8.01
C THR A 88 17.15 6.40 7.17
N PRO A 89 16.80 5.14 6.78
CA PRO A 89 15.64 4.92 5.93
C PRO A 89 14.33 5.11 6.70
N PRO A 90 13.21 5.33 5.99
CA PRO A 90 11.90 5.31 6.63
C PRO A 90 11.55 3.88 7.06
N ASN A 91 10.59 3.78 7.97
CA ASN A 91 10.04 2.49 8.36
C ASN A 91 9.08 1.98 7.27
N GLN A 92 8.92 0.68 7.21
CA GLN A 92 8.06 0.05 6.20
C GLN A 92 7.32 -1.13 6.82
N THR A 93 6.01 -1.18 6.60
CA THR A 93 5.15 -2.25 7.11
C THR A 93 4.31 -2.81 5.96
N ALA A 94 4.35 -4.13 5.79
CA ALA A 94 3.52 -4.80 4.79
C ALA A 94 2.07 -4.88 5.29
N LEU A 95 1.12 -4.46 4.46
CA LEU A 95 -0.30 -4.49 4.77
C LEU A 95 -0.96 -5.71 4.14
N THR A 96 -1.99 -6.24 4.80
CA THR A 96 -2.75 -7.39 4.33
C THR A 96 -4.17 -6.95 3.99
N LEU A 97 -4.64 -7.35 2.81
CA LEU A 97 -6.01 -7.11 2.36
C LEU A 97 -6.88 -8.32 2.64
N LYS A 98 -8.12 -8.09 3.08
CA LYS A 98 -9.09 -9.17 3.20
C LYS A 98 -9.33 -9.80 1.83
N GLY A 99 -9.22 -11.12 1.75
CA GLY A 99 -9.40 -11.84 0.50
C GLY A 99 -8.15 -11.89 -0.39
N CYS A 100 -7.05 -11.29 0.02
CA CYS A 100 -5.78 -11.33 -0.69
C CYS A 100 -4.67 -11.74 0.28
N GLU A 101 -4.62 -13.04 0.59
CA GLU A 101 -3.66 -13.57 1.56
C GLU A 101 -2.23 -13.48 1.02
N LYS A 102 -1.31 -13.10 1.91
CA LYS A 102 0.10 -13.01 1.58
C LYS A 102 0.77 -14.38 1.62
N ASP A 103 1.71 -14.60 0.69
CA ASP A 103 2.59 -15.76 0.74
C ASP A 103 3.73 -15.52 1.74
N GLU A 104 4.70 -16.45 1.80
CA GLU A 104 5.83 -16.37 2.72
C GLU A 104 6.70 -15.13 2.51
N LYS A 105 6.68 -14.56 1.31
CA LYS A 105 7.47 -13.37 0.95
C LYS A 105 6.69 -12.06 1.11
N GLY A 106 5.44 -12.13 1.54
CA GLY A 106 4.61 -10.96 1.72
C GLY A 106 3.85 -10.50 0.48
N PHE A 107 3.78 -11.34 -0.55
CA PHE A 107 3.06 -11.06 -1.79
C PHE A 107 1.74 -11.81 -1.85
N CYS A 108 0.71 -11.20 -2.44
CA CYS A 108 -0.49 -11.92 -2.82
C CYS A 108 -0.60 -12.01 -4.34
N ASP A 109 -1.51 -12.85 -4.83
CA ASP A 109 -1.75 -13.00 -6.26
C ASP A 109 -2.36 -11.72 -6.83
N TYR A 110 -1.78 -11.19 -7.91
CA TYR A 110 -2.24 -9.95 -8.52
C TYR A 110 -3.67 -10.05 -9.06
N GLU A 111 -4.04 -11.20 -9.63
CA GLU A 111 -5.42 -11.42 -10.10
C GLU A 111 -6.40 -11.33 -8.94
N ARG A 112 -6.05 -11.90 -7.79
CA ARG A 112 -6.88 -11.83 -6.59
C ARG A 112 -7.00 -10.39 -6.10
N PHE A 113 -5.91 -9.65 -6.11
CA PHE A 113 -5.93 -8.24 -5.76
C PHE A 113 -6.86 -7.44 -6.69
N GLN A 114 -6.82 -7.71 -7.99
CA GLN A 114 -7.70 -7.03 -8.93
C GLN A 114 -9.18 -7.33 -8.65
N GLN A 115 -9.51 -8.54 -8.25
CA GLN A 115 -10.86 -8.90 -7.83
C GLN A 115 -11.28 -8.11 -6.59
N VAL A 116 -10.42 -8.04 -5.58
CA VAL A 116 -10.68 -7.29 -4.35
C VAL A 116 -10.90 -5.81 -4.68
N LEU A 117 -10.06 -5.25 -5.53
CA LEU A 117 -10.17 -3.84 -5.96
C LEU A 117 -11.48 -3.57 -6.69
N SER A 118 -11.88 -4.46 -7.59
CA SER A 118 -13.13 -4.32 -8.34
C SER A 118 -14.35 -4.41 -7.41
N GLU A 119 -14.35 -5.33 -6.46
CA GLU A 119 -15.39 -5.46 -5.45
C GLU A 119 -15.49 -4.20 -4.59
N GLY A 120 -14.35 -3.63 -4.20
CA GLY A 120 -14.31 -2.39 -3.43
C GLY A 120 -14.89 -1.21 -4.21
N ILE A 121 -14.62 -1.12 -5.51
CA ILE A 121 -15.17 -0.08 -6.37
C ILE A 121 -16.70 -0.25 -6.48
N GLU A 122 -17.18 -1.47 -6.71
CA GLU A 122 -18.61 -1.75 -6.78
C GLU A 122 -19.32 -1.38 -5.48
N ASN A 123 -18.75 -1.76 -4.33
CA ASN A 123 -19.33 -1.43 -3.02
C ASN A 123 -19.35 0.08 -2.77
N GLY A 124 -18.36 0.80 -3.28
CA GLY A 124 -18.29 2.26 -3.16
C GLY A 124 -19.35 3.00 -3.95
N LYS A 125 -19.95 2.37 -4.97
CA LYS A 125 -21.01 2.96 -5.77
C LYS A 125 -22.40 2.81 -5.15
N LYS A 126 -22.51 2.02 -4.10
CA LYS A 126 -23.75 1.81 -3.36
C LYS A 126 -23.85 2.81 -2.22
#